data_90b0a235a83edd031bc81339e24bcee4
#
_entry.id   90b0a235a83edd031bc81339e24bcee4
#
_cell.length_a   1.000
_cell.length_b   1.000
_cell.length_c   1.000
_cell.angle_alpha   90.00
_cell.angle_beta   90.00
_cell.angle_gamma   90.00
#
_symmetry.space_group_name_H-M   'P 1'
#
loop_
_entity.id
_entity.type
_entity.pdbx_description
1 polymer ?
#
loop_
_entity_poly.entity_id
_entity_poly.type
_entity_poly.pdbx_seq_one_letter_code
_entity_poly.pdbx_strand_id
1 'polypeptide(L)'
;MKYDAIVVAGGVGKRADLGFNKVLYRMRDGKTVLNHSCLNFINDDDCQKLIVVCNFELDFKCDKLVTVPGGKERYESVLNGLNEVTSDYVLIHDGARPFLDVDDLERLKSNVEEYSCAILAKKAVDTIKYVSDGFIDKTIDREHIYYALTPQGFKSELIKDAYKSVDLIGITDDAS
;
A
#
# COMPACT_ATOMS: atom_id res chain seq x y z
N MET A 1 -8.59 -16.06 -5.30
CA MET A 1 -9.19 -15.16 -4.27
C MET A 1 -9.74 -13.93 -4.97
N LYS A 2 -11.04 -13.64 -4.85
CA LYS A 2 -11.59 -12.35 -5.34
C LYS A 2 -11.35 -11.27 -4.29
N TYR A 3 -10.93 -10.07 -4.72
CA TYR A 3 -10.52 -9.00 -3.81
C TYR A 3 -10.79 -7.60 -4.37
N ASP A 4 -10.81 -6.60 -3.50
CA ASP A 4 -10.74 -5.20 -3.87
C ASP A 4 -9.31 -4.67 -3.57
N ALA A 5 -8.78 -3.82 -4.44
CA ALA A 5 -7.48 -3.18 -4.24
C ALA A 5 -7.67 -1.71 -3.84
N ILE A 6 -6.99 -1.28 -2.77
CA ILE A 6 -6.90 0.14 -2.39
C ILE A 6 -5.49 0.62 -2.76
N VAL A 7 -5.39 1.64 -3.61
CA VAL A 7 -4.12 2.30 -3.96
C VAL A 7 -4.09 3.70 -3.37
N VAL A 8 -3.24 3.90 -2.35
CA VAL A 8 -3.15 5.18 -1.62
C VAL A 8 -2.21 6.14 -2.34
N ALA A 9 -2.75 7.23 -2.85
CA ALA A 9 -2.04 8.24 -3.64
C ALA A 9 -2.27 9.69 -3.15
N GLY A 10 -3.02 9.90 -2.06
CA GLY A 10 -3.38 11.22 -1.52
C GLY A 10 -2.24 12.00 -0.84
N GLY A 11 -1.11 11.35 -0.58
CA GLY A 11 0.02 11.98 0.11
C GLY A 11 0.68 13.10 -0.70
N VAL A 12 0.91 14.25 -0.08
CA VAL A 12 1.58 15.43 -0.70
C VAL A 12 3.09 15.29 -0.87
N GLY A 13 3.66 14.09 -0.66
CA GLY A 13 5.08 13.81 -0.93
C GLY A 13 6.09 14.58 -0.08
N LYS A 14 5.74 15.03 1.13
CA LYS A 14 6.57 15.87 2.02
C LYS A 14 8.03 15.40 2.15
N ARG A 15 8.29 14.08 2.10
CA ARG A 15 9.64 13.50 2.23
C ARG A 15 10.48 13.58 0.95
N ALA A 16 9.87 13.78 -0.21
CA ALA A 16 10.58 13.78 -1.49
C ALA A 16 11.00 15.18 -1.96
N ASP A 17 10.43 16.24 -1.34
CA ASP A 17 10.69 17.67 -1.60
C ASP A 17 10.82 18.04 -3.09
N LEU A 18 9.98 17.43 -3.92
CA LEU A 18 10.01 17.60 -5.38
C LEU A 18 9.15 18.76 -5.87
N GLY A 19 8.48 19.49 -4.96
CA GLY A 19 7.52 20.55 -5.31
C GLY A 19 6.25 20.07 -6.00
N PHE A 20 6.10 18.76 -6.24
CA PHE A 20 4.90 18.13 -6.80
C PHE A 20 4.68 16.71 -6.23
N ASN A 21 3.47 16.17 -6.42
CA ASN A 21 3.16 14.82 -5.95
C ASN A 21 3.93 13.79 -6.81
N LYS A 22 4.85 13.04 -6.19
CA LYS A 22 5.73 12.05 -6.85
C LYS A 22 4.99 10.97 -7.63
N VAL A 23 3.73 10.65 -7.25
CA VAL A 23 2.93 9.63 -7.95
C VAL A 23 2.52 10.09 -9.35
N LEU A 24 2.55 11.41 -9.62
CA LEU A 24 2.26 12.01 -10.92
C LEU A 24 3.51 12.13 -11.83
N TYR A 25 4.69 11.76 -11.33
CA TYR A 25 5.90 11.75 -12.17
C TYR A 25 5.69 10.79 -13.35
N ARG A 26 5.98 11.26 -14.58
CA ARG A 26 5.89 10.42 -15.78
C ARG A 26 7.19 9.66 -15.99
N MET A 27 7.06 8.36 -16.13
CA MET A 27 8.17 7.46 -16.44
C MET A 27 8.50 7.52 -17.94
N ARG A 28 9.53 6.79 -18.38
CA ARG A 28 10.04 6.85 -19.78
C ARG A 28 9.01 6.46 -20.83
N ASP A 29 8.03 5.64 -20.49
CA ASP A 29 6.93 5.21 -21.35
C ASP A 29 5.76 6.21 -21.39
N GLY A 30 5.88 7.35 -20.69
CA GLY A 30 4.88 8.40 -20.61
C GLY A 30 3.77 8.20 -19.59
N LYS A 31 3.69 7.01 -18.95
CA LYS A 31 2.74 6.73 -17.89
C LYS A 31 3.23 7.28 -16.54
N THR A 32 2.31 7.62 -15.66
CA THR A 32 2.66 8.07 -14.31
C THR A 32 3.11 6.92 -13.41
N VAL A 33 3.85 7.22 -12.34
CA VAL A 33 4.19 6.26 -11.29
C VAL A 33 2.92 5.59 -10.74
N LEU A 34 1.86 6.37 -10.52
CA LEU A 34 0.58 5.83 -10.06
C LEU A 34 -0.03 4.86 -11.06
N ASN A 35 0.02 5.18 -12.35
CA ASN A 35 -0.48 4.28 -13.39
C ASN A 35 0.23 2.93 -13.32
N HIS A 36 1.57 2.93 -13.20
CA HIS A 36 2.34 1.70 -13.03
C HIS A 36 1.98 0.94 -11.75
N SER A 37 1.77 1.64 -10.63
CA SER A 37 1.35 1.02 -9.36
C SER A 37 -0.03 0.37 -9.45
N CYS A 38 -0.87 0.81 -10.38
CA CYS A 38 -2.21 0.26 -10.61
C CYS A 38 -2.25 -0.89 -11.63
N LEU A 39 -1.22 -1.03 -12.51
CA LEU A 39 -1.29 -1.92 -13.67
C LEU A 39 -1.60 -3.37 -13.33
N ASN A 40 -0.97 -3.93 -12.29
CA ASN A 40 -1.20 -5.32 -11.91
C ASN A 40 -2.64 -5.56 -11.45
N PHE A 41 -3.23 -4.62 -10.70
CA PHE A 41 -4.62 -4.71 -10.27
C PHE A 41 -5.61 -4.49 -11.42
N ILE A 42 -5.27 -3.61 -12.39
CA ILE A 42 -6.08 -3.41 -13.60
C ILE A 42 -6.16 -4.69 -14.41
N ASN A 43 -5.05 -5.41 -14.54
CA ASN A 43 -4.91 -6.60 -15.39
C ASN A 43 -5.25 -7.91 -14.66
N ASP A 44 -5.46 -7.90 -13.35
CA ASP A 44 -5.85 -9.09 -12.58
C ASP A 44 -7.37 -9.27 -12.58
N ASP A 45 -7.85 -10.36 -13.19
CA ASP A 45 -9.28 -10.71 -13.24
C ASP A 45 -9.89 -11.02 -11.86
N ASP A 46 -9.06 -11.28 -10.86
CA ASP A 46 -9.49 -11.46 -9.48
C ASP A 46 -9.79 -10.13 -8.77
N CYS A 47 -9.19 -9.03 -9.19
CA CYS A 47 -9.46 -7.69 -8.67
C CYS A 47 -10.86 -7.22 -9.12
N GLN A 48 -11.80 -7.06 -8.18
CA GLN A 48 -13.17 -6.67 -8.45
C GLN A 48 -13.34 -5.15 -8.52
N LYS A 49 -12.67 -4.42 -7.61
CA LYS A 49 -12.59 -2.96 -7.62
C LYS A 49 -11.15 -2.50 -7.45
N LEU A 50 -10.78 -1.47 -8.19
CA LEU A 50 -9.56 -0.71 -7.99
C LEU A 50 -9.92 0.65 -7.38
N ILE A 51 -9.76 0.78 -6.07
CA ILE A 51 -10.10 1.98 -5.31
C ILE A 51 -8.84 2.84 -5.20
N VAL A 52 -8.79 3.93 -5.96
CA VAL A 52 -7.66 4.88 -5.91
C VAL A 52 -8.01 6.05 -5.02
N VAL A 53 -7.23 6.20 -3.93
CA VAL A 53 -7.43 7.26 -2.94
C VAL A 53 -6.53 8.44 -3.29
N CYS A 54 -7.11 9.51 -3.85
CA CYS A 54 -6.36 10.68 -4.31
C CYS A 54 -7.21 11.96 -4.31
N ASN A 55 -6.54 13.14 -4.33
CA ASN A 55 -7.18 14.46 -4.40
C ASN A 55 -6.85 15.19 -5.72
N PHE A 56 -6.68 14.43 -6.80
CA PHE A 56 -6.41 14.93 -8.15
C PHE A 56 -7.09 14.03 -9.18
N GLU A 57 -7.24 14.54 -10.40
CA GLU A 57 -7.83 13.78 -11.50
C GLU A 57 -6.83 12.74 -12.05
N LEU A 58 -7.32 11.52 -12.30
CA LEU A 58 -6.52 10.43 -12.85
C LEU A 58 -6.43 10.56 -14.38
N ASP A 59 -5.27 10.25 -14.94
CA ASP A 59 -5.01 10.24 -16.39
C ASP A 59 -5.28 8.88 -17.06
N PHE A 60 -5.93 7.95 -16.34
CA PHE A 60 -6.35 6.63 -16.85
C PHE A 60 -7.75 6.26 -16.37
N LYS A 61 -8.36 5.30 -17.06
CA LYS A 61 -9.69 4.74 -16.74
C LYS A 61 -9.67 3.23 -16.91
N CYS A 62 -10.45 2.53 -16.09
CA CYS A 62 -10.81 1.13 -16.28
C CYS A 62 -12.19 0.88 -15.66
N ASP A 63 -12.85 -0.21 -16.07
CA ASP A 63 -14.24 -0.49 -15.65
C ASP A 63 -14.41 -0.72 -14.15
N LYS A 64 -13.36 -1.21 -13.46
CA LYS A 64 -13.34 -1.47 -12.02
C LYS A 64 -12.84 -0.30 -11.16
N LEU A 65 -12.55 0.86 -11.77
CA LEU A 65 -11.98 2.03 -11.09
C LEU A 65 -13.03 2.77 -10.24
N VAL A 66 -12.70 2.95 -8.97
CA VAL A 66 -13.40 3.82 -8.03
C VAL A 66 -12.40 4.84 -7.49
N THR A 67 -12.76 6.12 -7.44
CA THR A 67 -11.93 7.18 -6.86
C THR A 67 -12.56 7.71 -5.58
N VAL A 68 -11.74 7.86 -4.53
CA VAL A 68 -12.18 8.46 -3.26
C VAL A 68 -11.16 9.51 -2.80
N PRO A 69 -11.59 10.53 -2.05
CA PRO A 69 -10.69 11.57 -1.56
C PRO A 69 -9.68 11.03 -0.55
N GLY A 70 -8.45 11.53 -0.58
CA GLY A 70 -7.44 11.30 0.44
C GLY A 70 -7.74 12.09 1.72
N GLY A 71 -7.38 11.52 2.88
CA GLY A 71 -7.40 12.18 4.18
C GLY A 71 -6.13 13.03 4.41
N LYS A 72 -6.02 13.61 5.61
CA LYS A 72 -4.84 14.37 6.05
C LYS A 72 -3.65 13.46 6.32
N GLU A 73 -3.93 12.29 6.91
CA GLU A 73 -2.96 11.25 7.23
C GLU A 73 -3.19 10.00 6.36
N ARG A 74 -2.18 9.10 6.32
CA ARG A 74 -2.25 7.88 5.52
C ARG A 74 -3.42 6.98 5.97
N TYR A 75 -3.58 6.79 7.27
CA TYR A 75 -4.64 5.92 7.80
C TYR A 75 -6.06 6.44 7.48
N GLU A 76 -6.28 7.77 7.45
CA GLU A 76 -7.56 8.34 7.03
C GLU A 76 -7.84 8.05 5.54
N SER A 77 -6.79 8.10 4.71
CA SER A 77 -6.91 7.75 3.30
C SER A 77 -7.26 6.26 3.11
N VAL A 78 -6.63 5.37 3.89
CA VAL A 78 -6.96 3.94 3.88
C VAL A 78 -8.40 3.72 4.36
N LEU A 79 -8.83 4.40 5.42
CA LEU A 79 -10.20 4.30 5.93
C LEU A 79 -11.23 4.71 4.87
N ASN A 80 -10.97 5.80 4.13
CA ASN A 80 -11.84 6.22 3.03
C ASN A 80 -11.93 5.12 1.96
N GLY A 81 -10.82 4.47 1.63
CA GLY A 81 -10.80 3.34 0.70
C GLY A 81 -11.55 2.12 1.25
N LEU A 82 -11.37 1.78 2.54
CA LEU A 82 -12.03 0.63 3.18
C LEU A 82 -13.56 0.75 3.20
N ASN A 83 -14.10 1.97 3.20
CA ASN A 83 -15.54 2.20 3.12
C ASN A 83 -16.15 1.77 1.77
N GLU A 84 -15.36 1.73 0.69
CA GLU A 84 -15.78 1.30 -0.64
C GLU A 84 -15.58 -0.21 -0.88
N VAL A 85 -14.85 -0.89 0.01
CA VAL A 85 -14.55 -2.32 -0.11
C VAL A 85 -15.80 -3.15 0.11
N THR A 86 -16.08 -4.03 -0.85
CA THR A 86 -17.23 -4.96 -0.83
C THR A 86 -16.84 -6.43 -0.96
N SER A 87 -15.61 -6.71 -1.43
CA SER A 87 -15.07 -8.07 -1.51
C SER A 87 -14.66 -8.60 -0.13
N ASP A 88 -14.61 -9.92 0.04
CA ASP A 88 -14.19 -10.58 1.28
C ASP A 88 -12.73 -10.31 1.65
N TYR A 89 -11.92 -9.93 0.66
CA TYR A 89 -10.50 -9.62 0.81
C TYR A 89 -10.17 -8.26 0.23
N VAL A 90 -9.17 -7.61 0.83
CA VAL A 90 -8.64 -6.32 0.38
C VAL A 90 -7.11 -6.33 0.34
N LEU A 91 -6.55 -5.76 -0.71
CA LEU A 91 -5.12 -5.50 -0.83
C LEU A 91 -4.87 -3.98 -0.78
N ILE A 92 -4.01 -3.52 0.13
CA ILE A 92 -3.68 -2.10 0.32
C ILE A 92 -2.28 -1.84 -0.22
N HIS A 93 -2.16 -0.92 -1.19
CA HIS A 93 -0.91 -0.65 -1.89
C HIS A 93 -0.57 0.84 -1.92
N ASP A 94 0.72 1.15 -1.80
CA ASP A 94 1.22 2.51 -1.94
C ASP A 94 1.30 2.91 -3.42
N GLY A 95 0.61 3.96 -3.84
CA GLY A 95 0.61 4.46 -5.22
C GLY A 95 1.98 4.97 -5.72
N ALA A 96 2.99 5.02 -4.87
CA ALA A 96 4.36 5.37 -5.19
C ALA A 96 5.30 4.16 -5.35
N ARG A 97 4.77 2.93 -5.45
CA ARG A 97 5.53 1.69 -5.62
C ARG A 97 5.17 1.00 -6.95
N PRO A 98 5.76 1.45 -8.08
CA PRO A 98 5.33 1.06 -9.43
C PRO A 98 5.83 -0.33 -9.87
N PHE A 99 6.66 -1.02 -9.08
CA PHE A 99 7.36 -2.24 -9.48
C PHE A 99 6.89 -3.46 -8.68
N LEU A 100 5.58 -3.61 -8.52
CA LEU A 100 4.99 -4.83 -7.99
C LEU A 100 5.18 -5.96 -9.02
N ASP A 101 5.73 -7.07 -8.60
CA ASP A 101 5.85 -8.27 -9.42
C ASP A 101 4.54 -9.09 -9.37
N VAL A 102 4.18 -9.71 -10.49
CA VAL A 102 2.95 -10.53 -10.60
C VAL A 102 3.05 -11.77 -9.72
N ASP A 103 4.22 -12.43 -9.67
CA ASP A 103 4.43 -13.60 -8.84
C ASP A 103 4.34 -13.26 -7.34
N ASP A 104 4.82 -12.07 -6.95
CA ASP A 104 4.66 -11.56 -5.58
C ASP A 104 3.19 -11.31 -5.24
N LEU A 105 2.41 -10.77 -6.18
CA LEU A 105 0.97 -10.57 -6.00
C LEU A 105 0.24 -11.91 -5.84
N GLU A 106 0.52 -12.91 -6.65
CA GLU A 106 -0.09 -14.24 -6.56
C GLU A 106 0.26 -14.94 -5.25
N ARG A 107 1.53 -14.87 -4.81
CA ARG A 107 1.94 -15.40 -3.51
C ARG A 107 1.24 -14.71 -2.36
N LEU A 108 1.09 -13.38 -2.43
CA LEU A 108 0.36 -12.62 -1.41
C LEU A 108 -1.09 -13.07 -1.33
N LYS A 109 -1.79 -13.17 -2.48
CA LYS A 109 -3.19 -13.62 -2.57
C LYS A 109 -3.38 -14.99 -1.90
N SER A 110 -2.52 -15.96 -2.21
CA SER A 110 -2.58 -17.30 -1.63
C SER A 110 -2.39 -17.30 -0.11
N ASN A 111 -1.44 -16.50 0.39
CA ASN A 111 -1.20 -16.40 1.84
C ASN A 111 -2.33 -15.67 2.58
N VAL A 112 -2.92 -14.63 1.98
CA VAL A 112 -4.07 -13.93 2.58
C VAL A 112 -5.28 -14.85 2.69
N GLU A 113 -5.52 -15.67 1.68
CA GLU A 113 -6.61 -16.65 1.68
C GLU A 113 -6.42 -17.72 2.76
N GLU A 114 -5.18 -18.16 3.00
CA GLU A 114 -4.85 -19.18 3.99
C GLU A 114 -4.79 -18.61 5.44
N TYR A 115 -4.19 -17.45 5.63
CA TYR A 115 -3.88 -16.91 6.97
C TYR A 115 -4.72 -15.70 7.37
N SER A 116 -5.63 -15.25 6.52
CA SER A 116 -6.49 -14.06 6.70
C SER A 116 -5.77 -12.71 6.64
N CYS A 117 -4.45 -12.67 6.80
CA CYS A 117 -3.60 -11.51 6.56
C CYS A 117 -2.19 -11.93 6.14
N ALA A 118 -1.58 -11.17 5.26
CA ALA A 118 -0.18 -11.32 4.85
C ALA A 118 0.35 -10.01 4.29
N ILE A 119 1.67 -9.81 4.36
CA ILE A 119 2.35 -8.67 3.75
C ILE A 119 3.52 -9.12 2.89
N LEU A 120 3.84 -8.33 1.88
CA LEU A 120 5.13 -8.43 1.23
C LEU A 120 6.21 -7.84 2.13
N ALA A 121 7.35 -8.50 2.22
CA ALA A 121 8.47 -8.03 3.02
C ALA A 121 9.81 -8.38 2.37
N LYS A 122 10.83 -7.56 2.62
CA LYS A 122 12.21 -7.80 2.16
C LYS A 122 13.14 -7.94 3.36
N LYS A 123 13.89 -9.04 3.43
CA LYS A 123 14.88 -9.26 4.50
C LYS A 123 15.96 -8.16 4.47
N ALA A 124 16.31 -7.63 5.65
CA ALA A 124 17.37 -6.65 5.77
C ALA A 124 18.74 -7.30 5.44
N VAL A 125 19.50 -6.65 4.54
CA VAL A 125 20.83 -7.11 4.13
C VAL A 125 21.96 -6.23 4.67
N ASP A 126 21.68 -4.94 4.95
CA ASP A 126 22.66 -4.01 5.51
C ASP A 126 22.79 -4.17 7.02
N THR A 127 23.92 -3.72 7.57
CA THR A 127 24.10 -3.68 9.03
C THR A 127 23.20 -2.60 9.64
N ILE A 128 22.32 -2.99 10.54
CA ILE A 128 21.38 -2.08 11.22
C ILE A 128 21.97 -1.61 12.55
N LYS A 129 21.98 -0.30 12.76
CA LYS A 129 22.41 0.34 14.01
C LYS A 129 21.21 0.95 14.72
N TYR A 130 21.09 0.69 16.00
CA TYR A 130 20.23 1.47 16.87
C TYR A 130 21.01 2.71 17.31
N VAL A 131 20.41 3.89 17.14
CA VAL A 131 21.04 5.19 17.42
C VAL A 131 20.17 5.94 18.42
N SER A 132 20.79 6.44 19.49
CA SER A 132 20.17 7.33 20.47
C SER A 132 21.02 8.58 20.61
N ASP A 133 20.40 9.75 20.63
CA ASP A 133 21.06 11.07 20.77
C ASP A 133 22.23 11.31 19.79
N GLY A 134 22.16 10.72 18.60
CA GLY A 134 23.18 10.85 17.55
C GLY A 134 24.37 9.87 17.68
N PHE A 135 24.38 9.02 18.72
CA PHE A 135 25.41 7.99 18.92
C PHE A 135 24.88 6.59 18.65
N ILE A 136 25.78 5.73 18.14
CA ILE A 136 25.49 4.31 17.96
C ILE A 136 25.47 3.65 19.34
N ASP A 137 24.30 3.17 19.75
CA ASP A 137 24.13 2.44 21.00
C ASP A 137 24.45 0.94 20.82
N LYS A 138 23.85 0.32 19.77
CA LYS A 138 24.08 -1.10 19.48
C LYS A 138 23.89 -1.44 18.01
N THR A 139 24.43 -2.60 17.62
CA THR A 139 24.11 -3.25 16.34
C THR A 139 22.89 -4.16 16.57
N ILE A 140 21.89 -4.03 15.69
CA ILE A 140 20.71 -4.91 15.70
C ILE A 140 21.04 -6.16 14.88
N ASP A 141 20.71 -7.32 15.42
CA ASP A 141 20.76 -8.56 14.64
C ASP A 141 19.70 -8.49 13.54
N ARG A 142 20.17 -8.51 12.28
CA ARG A 142 19.32 -8.38 11.10
C ARG A 142 18.66 -9.69 10.67
N GLU A 143 18.98 -10.81 11.32
CA GLU A 143 18.46 -12.11 10.89
C GLU A 143 16.93 -12.17 10.90
N HIS A 144 16.32 -11.46 11.84
CA HIS A 144 14.88 -11.37 12.02
C HIS A 144 14.28 -10.00 11.63
N ILE A 145 15.06 -9.15 10.93
CA ILE A 145 14.59 -7.83 10.51
C ILE A 145 14.18 -7.84 9.05
N TYR A 146 12.97 -7.35 8.79
CA TYR A 146 12.41 -7.22 7.46
C TYR A 146 11.88 -5.81 7.24
N TYR A 147 12.01 -5.31 6.02
CA TYR A 147 11.36 -4.10 5.57
C TYR A 147 9.95 -4.45 5.10
N ALA A 148 8.93 -3.89 5.72
CA ALA A 148 7.56 -4.03 5.27
C ALA A 148 7.38 -3.35 3.90
N LEU A 149 6.75 -4.06 2.99
CA LEU A 149 6.42 -3.59 1.65
C LEU A 149 4.90 -3.59 1.47
N THR A 150 4.46 -3.18 0.29
CA THR A 150 3.06 -3.26 -0.14
C THR A 150 2.98 -3.94 -1.52
N PRO A 151 1.87 -4.62 -1.84
CA PRO A 151 0.60 -4.65 -1.11
C PRO A 151 0.66 -5.37 0.23
N GLN A 152 -0.22 -4.95 1.14
CA GLN A 152 -0.56 -5.66 2.37
C GLN A 152 -1.98 -6.17 2.23
N GLY A 153 -2.21 -7.45 2.47
CA GLY A 153 -3.48 -8.11 2.21
C GLY A 153 -4.17 -8.57 3.49
N PHE A 154 -5.50 -8.46 3.51
CA PHE A 154 -6.32 -8.77 4.67
C PHE A 154 -7.66 -9.35 4.26
N LYS A 155 -8.24 -10.18 5.13
CA LYS A 155 -9.67 -10.38 5.15
C LYS A 155 -10.34 -9.06 5.48
N SER A 156 -11.31 -8.61 4.66
CA SER A 156 -11.87 -7.25 4.73
C SER A 156 -12.52 -6.93 6.08
N GLU A 157 -13.23 -7.90 6.67
CA GLU A 157 -13.81 -7.77 7.99
C GLU A 157 -12.75 -7.53 9.06
N LEU A 158 -11.65 -8.30 9.04
CA LEU A 158 -10.56 -8.18 10.01
C LEU A 158 -9.97 -6.77 10.04
N ILE A 159 -9.56 -6.25 8.89
CA ILE A 159 -8.95 -4.92 8.82
C ILE A 159 -9.93 -3.80 9.13
N LYS A 160 -11.20 -3.91 8.70
CA LYS A 160 -12.25 -2.94 9.02
C LYS A 160 -12.52 -2.86 10.53
N ASP A 161 -12.49 -3.98 11.23
CA ASP A 161 -12.70 -4.01 12.68
C ASP A 161 -11.46 -3.51 13.44
N ALA A 162 -10.25 -3.83 12.98
CA ALA A 162 -9.02 -3.26 13.52
C ALA A 162 -9.04 -1.71 13.44
N TYR A 163 -9.40 -1.15 12.29
CA TYR A 163 -9.48 0.30 12.10
C TYR A 163 -10.53 1.01 12.98
N LYS A 164 -11.52 0.29 13.50
CA LYS A 164 -12.52 0.83 14.45
C LYS A 164 -12.06 0.78 15.91
N SER A 165 -11.17 -0.16 16.24
CA SER A 165 -10.86 -0.53 17.63
C SER A 165 -9.50 -0.05 18.13
N VAL A 166 -8.61 0.42 17.24
CA VAL A 166 -7.22 0.80 17.56
C VAL A 166 -7.03 2.31 17.41
N ASP A 167 -6.20 2.91 18.26
CA ASP A 167 -5.71 4.26 18.04
C ASP A 167 -4.73 4.26 16.86
N LEU A 168 -5.13 4.92 15.79
CA LEU A 168 -4.39 4.94 14.53
C LEU A 168 -3.29 6.02 14.47
N ILE A 169 -3.10 6.79 15.56
CA ILE A 169 -2.08 7.83 15.61
C ILE A 169 -0.68 7.20 15.65
N GLY A 170 0.15 7.56 14.66
CA GLY A 170 1.54 7.08 14.57
C GLY A 170 1.71 5.73 13.89
N ILE A 171 0.63 5.08 13.43
CA ILE A 171 0.71 3.86 12.63
C ILE A 171 1.37 4.17 11.27
N THR A 172 2.36 3.37 10.91
CA THR A 172 3.17 3.57 9.69
C THR A 172 2.77 2.66 8.54
N ASP A 173 2.13 1.52 8.83
CA ASP A 173 1.57 0.59 7.85
C ASP A 173 0.26 -0.04 8.37
N ASP A 174 -0.40 -0.86 7.54
CA ASP A 174 -1.73 -1.39 7.84
C ASP A 174 -1.68 -2.72 8.62
N ALA A 175 -0.48 -3.28 8.81
CA ALA A 175 -0.23 -4.53 9.54
C ALA A 175 0.38 -4.32 10.94
N SER A 176 0.40 -3.08 11.43
CA SER A 176 0.93 -2.72 12.76
C SER A 176 -0.04 -3.00 13.89
#